data_d5936fe318f8f3ba46afb412da72f95c
#
_entry.id   d5936fe318f8f3ba46afb412da72f95c
#
_cell.length_a   1.000
_cell.length_b   1.000
_cell.length_c   1.000
_cell.angle_alpha   90.00
_cell.angle_beta   90.00
_cell.angle_gamma   90.00
#
_symmetry.space_group_name_H-M   'P 1'
#
loop_
_entity.id
_entity.type
_entity.pdbx_description
1 polymer ?
#
loop_
_entity_poly.entity_id
_entity_poly.type
_entity_poly.pdbx_seq_one_letter_code
_entity_poly.pdbx_strand_id
1 'polypeptide(L)'
;MALHDTVIKMVTRQKKDGVEEDVSATEKLIKSKAGLVINIFAALLAFNMWLQGSLNSKVMNNTIQANDIWAFYQAKSIKQTQYELAAQQITDPAKAKKFTDKAASYELGEEGKPALFKQAKALEADRDHYKQQLPWVGYASTAYQLSIVLLSA
;
A
#
# COMPACT_ATOMS: atom_id res chain seq x y z
N MET A 1 38.97 -36.08 59.19
CA MET A 1 38.71 -36.23 57.77
C MET A 1 37.26 -35.89 57.38
N ALA A 2 36.23 -36.27 58.09
CA ALA A 2 34.80 -36.05 57.75
C ALA A 2 34.35 -34.60 57.69
N LEU A 3 34.85 -33.70 58.54
CA LEU A 3 34.46 -32.26 58.61
C LEU A 3 34.93 -31.46 57.38
N HIS A 4 36.12 -31.77 56.89
CA HIS A 4 36.69 -31.08 55.72
C HIS A 4 35.90 -31.38 54.42
N ASP A 5 35.49 -32.65 54.24
CA ASP A 5 34.66 -33.07 53.09
C ASP A 5 33.25 -32.48 53.13
N THR A 6 32.69 -32.32 54.32
CA THR A 6 31.35 -31.70 54.50
C THR A 6 31.37 -30.22 54.15
N VAL A 7 32.41 -29.50 54.56
CA VAL A 7 32.56 -28.06 54.26
C VAL A 7 32.79 -27.83 52.76
N ILE A 8 33.62 -28.63 52.11
CA ILE A 8 33.84 -28.55 50.66
C ILE A 8 32.54 -28.83 49.91
N LYS A 9 31.77 -29.84 50.29
CA LYS A 9 30.46 -30.12 49.67
C LYS A 9 29.45 -28.98 49.86
N MET A 10 29.40 -28.38 51.04
CA MET A 10 28.51 -27.22 51.27
C MET A 10 28.89 -25.99 50.42
N VAL A 11 30.19 -25.64 50.39
CA VAL A 11 30.70 -24.52 49.59
C VAL A 11 30.49 -24.73 48.08
N THR A 12 30.73 -25.99 47.60
CA THR A 12 30.50 -26.32 46.18
C THR A 12 29.02 -26.27 45.81
N ARG A 13 28.12 -26.70 46.71
CA ARG A 13 26.67 -26.67 46.52
C ARG A 13 26.17 -25.22 46.50
N GLN A 14 26.59 -24.40 47.45
CA GLN A 14 26.22 -22.99 47.54
C GLN A 14 26.70 -22.18 46.32
N LYS A 15 27.89 -22.50 45.80
CA LYS A 15 28.41 -21.87 44.56
C LYS A 15 27.63 -22.31 43.32
N LYS A 16 27.18 -23.58 43.26
CA LYS A 16 26.38 -24.11 42.18
C LYS A 16 24.96 -23.51 42.17
N ASP A 17 24.32 -23.44 43.34
CA ASP A 17 22.98 -22.86 43.54
C ASP A 17 22.99 -21.36 43.17
N GLY A 18 24.02 -20.59 43.57
CA GLY A 18 24.18 -19.19 43.22
C GLY A 18 24.41 -18.95 41.73
N VAL A 19 25.14 -19.84 41.04
CA VAL A 19 25.34 -19.73 39.58
C VAL A 19 24.05 -20.08 38.82
N GLU A 20 23.30 -21.09 39.26
CA GLU A 20 22.02 -21.47 38.66
C GLU A 20 20.96 -20.36 38.84
N GLU A 21 20.94 -19.64 39.98
CA GLU A 21 20.04 -18.54 40.27
C GLU A 21 20.38 -17.31 39.41
N ASP A 22 21.65 -16.97 39.21
CA ASP A 22 22.13 -15.87 38.35
C ASP A 22 21.82 -16.12 36.87
N VAL A 23 22.01 -17.37 36.39
CA VAL A 23 21.66 -17.79 35.02
C VAL A 23 20.15 -17.65 34.81
N SER A 24 19.33 -18.11 35.77
CA SER A 24 17.87 -18.00 35.68
C SER A 24 17.38 -16.54 35.67
N ALA A 25 18.00 -15.64 36.46
CA ALA A 25 17.70 -14.23 36.45
C ALA A 25 18.05 -13.55 35.12
N THR A 26 19.22 -13.90 34.57
CA THR A 26 19.68 -13.38 33.28
C THR A 26 18.79 -13.83 32.13
N GLU A 27 18.38 -15.11 32.08
CA GLU A 27 17.44 -15.64 31.09
C GLU A 27 16.08 -14.93 31.14
N LYS A 28 15.52 -14.70 32.33
CA LYS A 28 14.26 -13.96 32.49
C LYS A 28 14.37 -12.54 31.96
N LEU A 29 15.49 -11.88 32.18
CA LEU A 29 15.74 -10.52 31.72
C LEU A 29 15.88 -10.46 30.19
N ILE A 30 16.57 -11.43 29.60
CA ILE A 30 16.70 -11.57 28.13
C ILE A 30 15.32 -11.81 27.50
N LYS A 31 14.53 -12.75 28.05
CA LYS A 31 13.17 -13.06 27.56
C LYS A 31 12.23 -11.85 27.66
N SER A 32 12.32 -11.09 28.76
CA SER A 32 11.52 -9.87 28.93
C SER A 32 11.88 -8.79 27.90
N LYS A 33 13.17 -8.56 27.65
CA LYS A 33 13.65 -7.60 26.65
C LYS A 33 13.28 -8.03 25.23
N ALA A 34 13.45 -9.32 24.89
CA ALA A 34 13.05 -9.88 23.61
C ALA A 34 11.54 -9.69 23.38
N GLY A 35 10.70 -9.98 24.37
CA GLY A 35 9.26 -9.76 24.32
C GLY A 35 8.88 -8.31 24.05
N LEU A 36 9.57 -7.36 24.67
CA LEU A 36 9.34 -5.93 24.42
C LEU A 36 9.69 -5.56 22.98
N VAL A 37 10.82 -6.01 22.48
CA VAL A 37 11.25 -5.75 21.10
C VAL A 37 10.27 -6.37 20.09
N ILE A 38 9.80 -7.60 20.32
CA ILE A 38 8.79 -8.28 19.50
C ILE A 38 7.50 -7.43 19.45
N ASN A 39 7.04 -6.91 20.58
CA ASN A 39 5.84 -6.08 20.63
C ASN A 39 6.01 -4.78 19.84
N ILE A 40 7.19 -4.16 19.87
CA ILE A 40 7.48 -2.97 19.06
C ILE A 40 7.42 -3.33 17.56
N PHE A 41 8.05 -4.41 17.13
CA PHE A 41 7.99 -4.83 15.73
C PHE A 41 6.57 -5.23 15.30
N ALA A 42 5.79 -5.84 16.18
CA ALA A 42 4.38 -6.14 15.91
C ALA A 42 3.55 -4.86 15.71
N ALA A 43 3.77 -3.83 16.52
CA ALA A 43 3.11 -2.53 16.37
C ALA A 43 3.52 -1.84 15.05
N LEU A 44 4.82 -1.86 14.71
CA LEU A 44 5.32 -1.34 13.43
C LEU A 44 4.74 -2.09 12.23
N LEU A 45 4.64 -3.42 12.32
CA LEU A 45 4.01 -4.25 11.29
C LEU A 45 2.54 -3.89 11.11
N ALA A 46 1.78 -3.73 12.20
CA ALA A 46 0.38 -3.34 12.12
C ALA A 46 0.19 -1.96 11.46
N PHE A 47 1.02 -0.98 11.83
CA PHE A 47 1.02 0.33 11.18
C PHE A 47 1.36 0.24 9.69
N ASN A 48 2.37 -0.56 9.33
CA ASN A 48 2.77 -0.76 7.94
C ASN A 48 1.66 -1.42 7.10
N MET A 49 0.95 -2.39 7.67
CA MET A 49 -0.22 -3.03 7.01
C MET A 49 -1.36 -2.02 6.80
N TRP A 50 -1.62 -1.15 7.77
CA TRP A 50 -2.59 -0.06 7.60
C TRP A 50 -2.17 0.89 6.47
N LEU A 51 -0.89 1.28 6.41
CA LEU A 51 -0.35 2.12 5.33
C LEU A 51 -0.51 1.46 3.96
N GLN A 52 -0.20 0.16 3.86
CA GLN A 52 -0.37 -0.63 2.64
C GLN A 52 -1.84 -0.65 2.19
N GLY A 53 -2.77 -0.85 3.12
CA GLY A 53 -4.21 -0.81 2.84
C GLY A 53 -4.64 0.57 2.32
N SER A 54 -4.16 1.65 2.92
CA SER A 54 -4.42 3.02 2.48
C SER A 54 -3.90 3.30 1.07
N LEU A 55 -2.67 2.89 0.77
CA LEU A 55 -2.08 3.04 -0.57
C LEU A 55 -2.85 2.23 -1.64
N ASN A 56 -3.21 0.97 -1.32
CA ASN A 56 -4.02 0.14 -2.21
C ASN A 56 -5.38 0.79 -2.52
N SER A 57 -6.04 1.36 -1.51
CA SER A 57 -7.31 2.07 -1.68
C SER A 57 -7.16 3.28 -2.62
N LYS A 58 -6.08 4.05 -2.49
CA LYS A 58 -5.79 5.19 -3.39
C LYS A 58 -5.53 4.72 -4.83
N VAL A 59 -4.73 3.66 -5.01
CA VAL A 59 -4.50 3.07 -6.33
C VAL A 59 -5.80 2.60 -6.96
N MET A 60 -6.64 1.90 -6.20
CA MET A 60 -7.93 1.40 -6.68
C MET A 60 -8.89 2.53 -7.04
N ASN A 61 -9.06 3.53 -6.17
CA ASN A 61 -9.94 4.66 -6.41
C ASN A 61 -9.53 5.45 -7.65
N ASN A 62 -8.24 5.77 -7.80
CA ASN A 62 -7.75 6.49 -8.97
C ASN A 62 -7.90 5.66 -10.25
N THR A 63 -7.75 4.32 -10.17
CA THR A 63 -7.99 3.43 -11.30
C THR A 63 -9.44 3.46 -11.75
N ILE A 64 -10.39 3.37 -10.81
CA ILE A 64 -11.83 3.40 -11.10
C ILE A 64 -12.20 4.74 -11.71
N GLN A 65 -11.81 5.86 -11.08
CA GLN A 65 -12.11 7.20 -11.58
C GLN A 65 -11.49 7.46 -12.97
N ALA A 66 -10.24 7.03 -13.20
CA ALA A 66 -9.62 7.17 -14.52
C ALA A 66 -10.39 6.38 -15.59
N ASN A 67 -10.82 5.15 -15.27
CA ASN A 67 -11.59 4.32 -16.19
C ASN A 67 -12.97 4.93 -16.50
N ASP A 68 -13.64 5.50 -15.51
CA ASP A 68 -14.92 6.19 -15.70
C ASP A 68 -14.76 7.41 -16.63
N ILE A 69 -13.73 8.21 -16.43
CA ILE A 69 -13.44 9.36 -17.30
C ILE A 69 -13.07 8.90 -18.72
N TRP A 70 -12.28 7.81 -18.86
CA TRP A 70 -11.99 7.23 -20.18
C TRP A 70 -13.24 6.73 -20.89
N ALA A 71 -14.16 6.08 -20.17
CA ALA A 71 -15.45 5.64 -20.72
C ALA A 71 -16.27 6.85 -21.20
N PHE A 72 -16.28 7.94 -20.44
CA PHE A 72 -16.96 9.18 -20.80
C PHE A 72 -16.33 9.86 -22.05
N TYR A 73 -15.00 9.89 -22.09
CA TYR A 73 -14.24 10.34 -23.27
C TYR A 73 -14.58 9.52 -24.51
N GLN A 74 -14.61 8.20 -24.40
CA GLN A 74 -14.95 7.31 -25.52
C GLN A 74 -16.38 7.50 -25.99
N ALA A 75 -17.34 7.62 -25.06
CA ALA A 75 -18.73 7.88 -25.41
C ALA A 75 -18.91 9.21 -26.16
N LYS A 76 -18.21 10.26 -25.75
CA LYS A 76 -18.21 11.56 -26.48
C LYS A 76 -17.54 11.43 -27.84
N SER A 77 -16.44 10.69 -27.97
CA SER A 77 -15.77 10.46 -29.23
C SER A 77 -16.68 9.73 -30.23
N ILE A 78 -17.38 8.69 -29.79
CA ILE A 78 -18.35 7.97 -30.60
C ILE A 78 -19.47 8.88 -31.08
N LYS A 79 -20.06 9.66 -30.16
CA LYS A 79 -21.12 10.63 -30.51
C LYS A 79 -20.63 11.70 -31.49
N GLN A 80 -19.44 12.24 -31.28
CA GLN A 80 -18.84 13.20 -32.20
C GLN A 80 -18.71 12.61 -33.60
N THR A 81 -18.11 11.42 -33.75
CA THR A 81 -17.98 10.74 -35.03
C THR A 81 -19.34 10.48 -35.70
N GLN A 82 -20.35 10.08 -34.91
CA GLN A 82 -21.73 9.91 -35.44
C GLN A 82 -22.30 11.19 -36.01
N TYR A 83 -22.12 12.33 -35.31
CA TYR A 83 -22.58 13.63 -35.83
C TYR A 83 -21.78 14.08 -37.06
N GLU A 84 -20.49 13.85 -37.11
CA GLU A 84 -19.65 14.15 -38.28
C GLU A 84 -20.06 13.32 -39.49
N LEU A 85 -20.32 12.04 -39.33
CA LEU A 85 -20.80 11.16 -40.40
C LEU A 85 -22.21 11.57 -40.86
N ALA A 86 -23.10 11.88 -39.93
CA ALA A 86 -24.44 12.36 -40.27
C ALA A 86 -24.39 13.68 -41.04
N ALA A 87 -23.52 14.62 -40.67
CA ALA A 87 -23.31 15.86 -41.38
C ALA A 87 -22.90 15.66 -42.86
N GLN A 88 -22.05 14.63 -43.11
CA GLN A 88 -21.59 14.30 -44.48
C GLN A 88 -22.70 13.68 -45.37
N GLN A 89 -23.69 13.05 -44.76
CA GLN A 89 -24.78 12.37 -45.47
C GLN A 89 -25.98 13.28 -45.75
N ILE A 90 -26.06 14.44 -45.10
CA ILE A 90 -27.17 15.36 -45.23
C ILE A 90 -26.93 16.33 -46.40
N THR A 91 -27.87 16.34 -47.35
CA THR A 91 -27.81 17.23 -48.52
C THR A 91 -28.19 18.69 -48.18
N ASP A 92 -29.01 18.91 -47.13
CA ASP A 92 -29.41 20.21 -46.67
C ASP A 92 -28.28 20.91 -45.89
N PRO A 93 -27.69 22.01 -46.42
CA PRO A 93 -26.56 22.69 -45.78
C PRO A 93 -26.86 23.22 -44.35
N ALA A 94 -28.08 23.66 -44.10
CA ALA A 94 -28.48 24.22 -42.82
C ALA A 94 -28.55 23.12 -41.73
N LYS A 95 -29.03 21.94 -42.12
CA LYS A 95 -29.04 20.77 -41.24
C LYS A 95 -27.63 20.19 -41.04
N ALA A 96 -26.85 20.06 -42.11
CA ALA A 96 -25.47 19.60 -42.04
C ALA A 96 -24.65 20.45 -41.05
N LYS A 97 -24.78 21.77 -41.12
CA LYS A 97 -24.14 22.71 -40.20
C LYS A 97 -24.51 22.46 -38.74
N LYS A 98 -25.77 22.20 -38.40
CA LYS A 98 -26.21 21.90 -37.02
C LYS A 98 -25.51 20.65 -36.48
N PHE A 99 -25.33 19.63 -37.31
CA PHE A 99 -24.64 18.42 -36.90
C PHE A 99 -23.12 18.65 -36.72
N THR A 100 -22.50 19.45 -37.59
CA THR A 100 -21.11 19.86 -37.46
C THR A 100 -20.87 20.69 -36.19
N ASP A 101 -21.73 21.66 -35.92
CA ASP A 101 -21.66 22.47 -34.70
C ASP A 101 -21.83 21.60 -33.44
N LYS A 102 -22.72 20.61 -33.52
CA LYS A 102 -22.89 19.64 -32.43
C LYS A 102 -21.65 18.76 -32.21
N ALA A 103 -21.04 18.28 -33.30
CA ALA A 103 -19.80 17.53 -33.22
C ALA A 103 -18.68 18.38 -32.58
N ALA A 104 -18.52 19.64 -33.02
CA ALA A 104 -17.54 20.56 -32.47
C ALA A 104 -17.75 20.82 -30.96
N SER A 105 -19.00 20.83 -30.51
CA SER A 105 -19.30 21.05 -29.08
C SER A 105 -18.72 20.04 -28.15
N TYR A 106 -18.36 18.83 -28.60
CA TYR A 106 -17.71 17.81 -27.78
C TYR A 106 -16.23 18.09 -27.48
N GLU A 107 -15.62 19.02 -28.20
CA GLU A 107 -14.26 19.49 -27.94
C GLU A 107 -14.19 20.64 -26.93
N LEU A 108 -15.34 21.25 -26.59
CA LEU A 108 -15.39 22.49 -25.83
C LEU A 108 -15.81 22.28 -24.37
N GLY A 109 -15.32 23.17 -23.51
CA GLY A 109 -15.74 23.26 -22.11
C GLY A 109 -15.03 22.29 -21.17
N GLU A 110 -15.41 22.37 -19.89
CA GLU A 110 -14.82 21.60 -18.82
C GLU A 110 -15.08 20.09 -18.93
N GLU A 111 -16.13 19.73 -19.64
CA GLU A 111 -16.45 18.33 -19.98
C GLU A 111 -16.09 17.99 -21.43
N GLY A 112 -15.37 18.85 -22.13
CA GLY A 112 -14.86 18.58 -23.48
C GLY A 112 -13.85 17.42 -23.47
N LYS A 113 -13.67 16.77 -24.62
CA LYS A 113 -12.72 15.67 -24.77
C LYS A 113 -11.30 16.01 -24.27
N PRO A 114 -10.72 17.19 -24.59
CA PRO A 114 -9.38 17.54 -24.10
C PRO A 114 -9.30 17.65 -22.57
N ALA A 115 -10.35 18.17 -21.91
CA ALA A 115 -10.41 18.28 -20.47
C ALA A 115 -10.51 16.88 -19.81
N LEU A 116 -11.38 16.02 -20.33
CA LEU A 116 -11.51 14.63 -19.86
C LEU A 116 -10.22 13.85 -20.05
N PHE A 117 -9.53 14.00 -21.17
CA PHE A 117 -8.23 13.40 -21.41
C PHE A 117 -7.21 13.81 -20.34
N LYS A 118 -7.13 15.11 -20.05
CA LYS A 118 -6.22 15.66 -19.03
C LYS A 118 -6.56 15.12 -17.63
N GLN A 119 -7.83 15.05 -17.29
CA GLN A 119 -8.27 14.50 -15.99
C GLN A 119 -7.92 13.01 -15.85
N ALA A 120 -8.21 12.21 -16.88
CA ALA A 120 -7.86 10.79 -16.86
C ALA A 120 -6.35 10.58 -16.69
N LYS A 121 -5.54 11.36 -17.43
CA LYS A 121 -4.07 11.30 -17.32
C LYS A 121 -3.54 11.73 -15.95
N ALA A 122 -4.16 12.71 -15.31
CA ALA A 122 -3.78 13.12 -13.95
C ALA A 122 -4.06 11.99 -12.94
N LEU A 123 -5.24 11.36 -13.02
CA LEU A 123 -5.59 10.23 -12.16
C LEU A 123 -4.68 8.99 -12.39
N GLU A 124 -4.31 8.73 -13.64
CA GLU A 124 -3.33 7.68 -13.95
C GLU A 124 -1.96 7.98 -13.34
N ALA A 125 -1.50 9.23 -13.42
CA ALA A 125 -0.22 9.64 -12.83
C ALA A 125 -0.23 9.50 -11.30
N ASP A 126 -1.30 9.93 -10.64
CA ASP A 126 -1.46 9.79 -9.19
C ASP A 126 -1.53 8.31 -8.78
N ARG A 127 -2.29 7.48 -9.53
CA ARG A 127 -2.32 6.03 -9.34
C ARG A 127 -0.93 5.42 -9.40
N ASP A 128 -0.16 5.76 -10.43
CA ASP A 128 1.16 5.18 -10.67
C ASP A 128 2.16 5.66 -9.61
N HIS A 129 2.04 6.88 -9.13
CA HIS A 129 2.80 7.39 -7.99
C HIS A 129 2.57 6.54 -6.71
N TYR A 130 1.32 6.29 -6.34
CA TYR A 130 1.02 5.43 -5.18
C TYR A 130 1.43 3.98 -5.41
N LYS A 131 1.28 3.47 -6.63
CA LYS A 131 1.66 2.10 -6.99
C LYS A 131 3.17 1.86 -6.85
N GLN A 132 4.01 2.86 -7.13
CA GLN A 132 5.46 2.76 -6.94
C GLN A 132 5.89 2.64 -5.47
N GLN A 133 5.06 3.06 -4.53
CA GLN A 133 5.34 2.96 -3.09
C GLN A 133 5.01 1.57 -2.51
N LEU A 134 4.08 0.82 -3.11
CA LEU A 134 3.61 -0.47 -2.60
C LEU A 134 4.70 -1.52 -2.39
N PRO A 135 5.68 -1.72 -3.30
CA PRO A 135 6.74 -2.70 -3.10
C PRO A 135 7.59 -2.41 -1.86
N TRP A 136 7.90 -1.14 -1.59
CA TRP A 136 8.69 -0.73 -0.41
C TRP A 136 7.97 -1.04 0.90
N VAL A 137 6.66 -0.76 0.95
CA VAL A 137 5.81 -1.11 2.10
C VAL A 137 5.72 -2.64 2.26
N GLY A 138 5.65 -3.38 1.16
CA GLY A 138 5.70 -4.85 1.16
C GLY A 138 7.02 -5.41 1.71
N TYR A 139 8.16 -4.87 1.27
CA TYR A 139 9.48 -5.27 1.79
C TYR A 139 9.63 -4.97 3.28
N ALA A 140 9.13 -3.81 3.74
CA ALA A 140 9.11 -3.47 5.15
C ALA A 140 8.28 -4.48 5.97
N SER A 141 7.09 -4.87 5.49
CA SER A 141 6.28 -5.92 6.14
C SER A 141 7.03 -7.22 6.29
N THR A 142 7.69 -7.67 5.23
CA THR A 142 8.48 -8.92 5.25
C THR A 142 9.64 -8.82 6.23
N ALA A 143 10.35 -7.69 6.27
CA ALA A 143 11.44 -7.47 7.22
C ALA A 143 10.97 -7.51 8.68
N TYR A 144 9.83 -6.87 9.00
CA TYR A 144 9.25 -6.93 10.35
C TYR A 144 8.83 -8.35 10.73
N GLN A 145 8.20 -9.09 9.83
CA GLN A 145 7.80 -10.49 10.06
C GLN A 145 9.02 -11.38 10.35
N LEU A 146 10.07 -11.28 9.54
CA LEU A 146 11.30 -12.02 9.74
C LEU A 146 11.97 -11.65 11.08
N SER A 147 11.99 -10.37 11.45
CA SER A 147 12.53 -9.92 12.73
C SER A 147 11.78 -10.51 13.92
N ILE A 148 10.43 -10.56 13.86
CA ILE A 148 9.61 -11.18 14.90
C ILE A 148 9.91 -12.68 15.03
N VAL A 149 9.99 -13.39 13.90
CA VAL A 149 10.29 -14.84 13.90
C VAL A 149 11.67 -15.11 14.48
N LEU A 150 12.70 -14.37 14.08
CA LEU A 150 14.07 -14.55 14.57
C LEU A 150 14.22 -14.24 16.07
N LEU A 151 13.46 -13.28 16.58
CA LEU A 151 13.48 -12.91 18.01
C LEU A 151 12.66 -13.86 18.89
N SER A 152 11.74 -14.63 18.30
CA SER A 152 10.90 -15.61 19.00
C SER A 152 11.52 -17.01 19.07
N ALA A 153 12.54 -17.27 18.29
CA ALA A 153 13.28 -18.52 18.28
C ALA A 153 14.34 -18.57 19.39
#